data_ab5e50edac14077a08ee4561fcade475
#
_entry.id   ab5e50edac14077a08ee4561fcade475
#
_cell.length_a   1.000
_cell.length_b   1.000
_cell.length_c   1.000
_cell.angle_alpha   90.00
_cell.angle_beta   90.00
_cell.angle_gamma   90.00
#
_symmetry.space_group_name_H-M   'P 1'
#
loop_
_entity.id
_entity.type
_entity.pdbx_description
1 polymer ?
#
loop_
_entity_poly.entity_id
_entity_poly.type
_entity_poly.pdbx_seq_one_letter_code
_entity_poly.pdbx_strand_id
1 'polypeptide(L)'
;AFSEKEELKGKYLNTSRNNFSNTMLISCFSFTEVAHEAEKLMKNGGSLLTLTYDGSQKYIRNYNVMGVAKAALESSVRYLAADLGPSNIRVNALSAGPMKTLAMAGISGGKDMMKWSEKNSLMNRNIDLEDVGKSGLYLLSDLSSGVTGETHYVDCGYNIVGVPKEI
;
A
#
# COMPACT_ATOMS: atom_id res chain seq x y z
N ALA A 1 -0.06 -9.54 0.39
CA ALA A 1 -1.47 -9.23 0.71
C ALA A 1 -2.38 -10.29 0.09
N PHE A 2 -3.42 -10.68 0.79
CA PHE A 2 -4.36 -11.73 0.38
C PHE A 2 -5.78 -11.36 0.82
N SER A 3 -6.78 -11.70 0.00
CA SER A 3 -8.20 -11.75 0.34
C SER A 3 -8.90 -12.72 -0.61
N GLU A 4 -10.05 -13.26 -0.19
CA GLU A 4 -10.89 -14.11 -1.05
C GLU A 4 -11.43 -13.29 -2.22
N LYS A 5 -11.05 -13.67 -3.45
CA LYS A 5 -11.32 -12.89 -4.66
C LYS A 5 -12.82 -12.64 -4.91
N GLU A 6 -13.66 -13.60 -4.58
CA GLU A 6 -15.10 -13.46 -4.79
C GLU A 6 -15.72 -12.43 -3.84
N GLU A 7 -15.19 -12.28 -2.64
CA GLU A 7 -15.67 -11.30 -1.65
C GLU A 7 -15.10 -9.88 -1.87
N LEU A 8 -14.14 -9.71 -2.78
CA LEU A 8 -13.73 -8.37 -3.23
C LEU A 8 -14.76 -7.73 -4.15
N LYS A 9 -15.70 -8.52 -4.72
CA LYS A 9 -16.77 -8.05 -5.58
C LYS A 9 -18.03 -7.74 -4.77
N GLY A 10 -18.89 -6.88 -5.32
CA GLY A 10 -20.19 -6.55 -4.73
C GLY A 10 -20.07 -5.63 -3.51
N LYS A 11 -20.91 -5.86 -2.50
CA LYS A 11 -21.00 -4.98 -1.32
C LYS A 11 -20.00 -5.41 -0.24
N TYR A 12 -19.21 -4.47 0.26
CA TYR A 12 -18.34 -4.67 1.44
C TYR A 12 -19.09 -5.25 2.65
N LEU A 13 -20.36 -4.85 2.83
CA LEU A 13 -21.23 -5.33 3.91
C LEU A 13 -21.34 -6.86 3.95
N ASN A 14 -21.13 -7.55 2.83
CA ASN A 14 -21.25 -9.00 2.72
C ASN A 14 -19.94 -9.74 3.02
N THR A 15 -18.87 -9.02 3.44
CA THR A 15 -17.61 -9.64 3.81
C THR A 15 -17.81 -10.61 4.98
N SER A 16 -17.41 -11.86 4.80
CA SER A 16 -17.49 -12.87 5.85
C SER A 16 -16.48 -12.61 6.96
N ARG A 17 -16.81 -13.04 8.18
CA ARG A 17 -15.89 -12.96 9.33
C ARG A 17 -14.57 -13.67 9.05
N ASN A 18 -14.61 -14.81 8.41
CA ASN A 18 -13.43 -15.61 8.08
C ASN A 18 -12.51 -14.86 7.10
N ASN A 19 -13.06 -14.35 6.00
CA ASN A 19 -12.25 -13.59 5.04
C ASN A 19 -11.73 -12.28 5.64
N PHE A 20 -12.54 -11.57 6.45
CA PHE A 20 -12.08 -10.38 7.16
C PHE A 20 -10.86 -10.70 8.04
N SER A 21 -10.95 -11.74 8.88
CA SER A 21 -9.86 -12.14 9.77
C SER A 21 -8.60 -12.54 9.00
N ASN A 22 -8.74 -13.38 7.97
CA ASN A 22 -7.61 -13.84 7.15
C ASN A 22 -6.97 -12.68 6.39
N THR A 23 -7.78 -11.79 5.82
CA THR A 23 -7.28 -10.60 5.12
C THR A 23 -6.48 -9.70 6.06
N MET A 24 -6.97 -9.45 7.27
CA MET A 24 -6.27 -8.63 8.27
C MET A 24 -4.97 -9.28 8.74
N LEU A 25 -4.97 -10.57 9.03
CA LEU A 25 -3.77 -11.30 9.45
C LEU A 25 -2.69 -11.27 8.36
N ILE A 26 -3.05 -11.63 7.12
CA ILE A 26 -2.08 -11.76 6.03
C ILE A 26 -1.69 -10.40 5.43
N SER A 27 -2.63 -9.45 5.31
CA SER A 27 -2.39 -8.21 4.58
C SER A 27 -2.04 -7.00 5.45
N CYS A 28 -2.13 -7.16 6.77
CA CYS A 28 -1.78 -6.11 7.74
C CYS A 28 -0.83 -6.66 8.82
N PHE A 29 -1.27 -7.59 9.66
CA PHE A 29 -0.55 -8.03 10.85
C PHE A 29 0.78 -8.72 10.53
N SER A 30 0.88 -9.43 9.42
CA SER A 30 2.13 -10.06 8.98
C SER A 30 3.31 -9.09 8.87
N PHE A 31 3.06 -7.81 8.58
CA PHE A 31 4.11 -6.79 8.57
C PHE A 31 4.62 -6.48 9.98
N THR A 32 3.72 -6.46 10.96
CA THR A 32 4.09 -6.30 12.39
C THR A 32 4.91 -7.50 12.88
N GLU A 33 4.53 -8.73 12.51
CA GLU A 33 5.30 -9.93 12.84
C GLU A 33 6.71 -9.89 12.24
N VAL A 34 6.82 -9.53 10.95
CA VAL A 34 8.13 -9.36 10.28
C VAL A 34 8.96 -8.27 10.95
N ALA A 35 8.36 -7.14 11.31
CA ALA A 35 9.05 -6.04 11.98
C ALA A 35 9.60 -6.45 13.34
N HIS A 36 8.82 -7.22 14.13
CA HIS A 36 9.24 -7.76 15.41
C HIS A 36 10.48 -8.68 15.31
N GLU A 37 10.52 -9.54 14.29
CA GLU A 37 11.69 -10.40 14.09
C GLU A 37 12.88 -9.65 13.48
N ALA A 38 12.61 -8.69 12.58
CA ALA A 38 13.65 -7.87 11.95
C ALA A 38 14.41 -6.99 12.97
N GLU A 39 13.72 -6.40 13.95
CA GLU A 39 14.32 -5.60 15.02
C GLU A 39 15.47 -6.33 15.71
N LYS A 40 15.31 -7.63 15.97
CA LYS A 40 16.32 -8.47 16.63
C LYS A 40 17.61 -8.57 15.82
N LEU A 41 17.53 -8.40 14.50
CA LEU A 41 18.66 -8.49 13.56
C LEU A 41 19.24 -7.12 13.20
N MET A 42 18.48 -6.04 13.37
CA MET A 42 18.84 -4.67 12.94
C MET A 42 19.54 -3.88 14.06
N LYS A 43 20.64 -4.41 14.58
CA LYS A 43 21.37 -3.85 15.75
C LYS A 43 21.96 -2.46 15.53
N ASN A 44 22.19 -2.08 14.29
CA ASN A 44 22.77 -0.78 13.91
C ASN A 44 21.73 0.15 13.25
N GLY A 45 20.45 -0.09 13.49
CA GLY A 45 19.37 0.59 12.78
C GLY A 45 19.08 -0.02 11.43
N GLY A 46 18.24 0.66 10.63
CA GLY A 46 17.87 0.20 9.30
C GLY A 46 16.56 0.78 8.80
N SER A 47 15.95 0.13 7.81
CA SER A 47 14.69 0.57 7.23
C SER A 47 13.79 -0.60 6.89
N LEU A 48 12.52 -0.49 7.25
CA LEU A 48 11.43 -1.40 6.89
C LEU A 48 10.47 -0.68 5.94
N LEU A 49 10.07 -1.36 4.88
CA LEU A 49 9.17 -0.83 3.86
C LEU A 49 8.06 -1.82 3.58
N THR A 50 6.82 -1.33 3.54
CA THR A 50 5.67 -2.10 3.07
C THR A 50 5.01 -1.43 1.87
N LEU A 51 4.23 -2.21 1.11
CA LEU A 51 3.45 -1.70 -0.02
C LEU A 51 1.98 -1.54 0.37
N THR A 52 1.45 -0.36 0.14
CA THR A 52 0.04 -0.03 0.30
C THR A 52 -0.59 0.44 -1.02
N TYR A 53 -1.83 0.89 -0.97
CA TYR A 53 -2.57 1.38 -2.13
C TYR A 53 -3.61 2.41 -1.68
N ASP A 54 -3.90 3.39 -2.53
CA ASP A 54 -4.83 4.51 -2.30
C ASP A 54 -6.25 4.10 -1.85
N GLY A 55 -6.62 2.83 -2.07
CA GLY A 55 -7.84 2.22 -1.51
C GLY A 55 -7.88 2.15 0.02
N SER A 56 -6.80 2.48 0.72
CA SER A 56 -6.76 2.72 2.16
C SER A 56 -7.45 4.03 2.55
N GLN A 57 -7.41 5.04 1.67
CA GLN A 57 -7.92 6.40 1.90
C GLN A 57 -9.21 6.68 1.13
N LYS A 58 -9.45 5.98 0.03
CA LYS A 58 -10.57 6.20 -0.88
C LYS A 58 -11.33 4.92 -1.16
N TYR A 59 -12.62 5.07 -1.46
CA TYR A 59 -13.39 3.95 -1.98
C TYR A 59 -12.91 3.56 -3.37
N ILE A 60 -12.46 2.32 -3.50
CA ILE A 60 -12.10 1.70 -4.78
C ILE A 60 -13.04 0.53 -5.04
N ARG A 61 -13.73 0.55 -6.17
CA ARG A 61 -14.65 -0.52 -6.57
C ARG A 61 -13.91 -1.86 -6.63
N ASN A 62 -14.54 -2.92 -6.10
CA ASN A 62 -13.99 -4.28 -6.05
C ASN A 62 -12.68 -4.41 -5.24
N TYR A 63 -12.47 -3.54 -4.26
CA TYR A 63 -11.35 -3.61 -3.34
C TYR A 63 -11.78 -3.97 -1.91
N ASN A 64 -12.99 -3.57 -1.50
CA ASN A 64 -13.70 -3.95 -0.28
C ASN A 64 -12.79 -4.11 0.96
N VAL A 65 -12.77 -5.30 1.58
CA VAL A 65 -12.01 -5.58 2.80
C VAL A 65 -10.49 -5.33 2.65
N MET A 66 -9.96 -5.41 1.44
CA MET A 66 -8.55 -5.10 1.20
C MET A 66 -8.25 -3.61 1.46
N GLY A 67 -9.18 -2.70 1.13
CA GLY A 67 -9.05 -1.28 1.48
C GLY A 67 -8.95 -1.07 2.99
N VAL A 68 -9.80 -1.75 3.75
CA VAL A 68 -9.77 -1.74 5.23
C VAL A 68 -8.44 -2.27 5.76
N ALA A 69 -7.95 -3.38 5.20
CA ALA A 69 -6.65 -3.95 5.60
C ALA A 69 -5.48 -3.01 5.27
N LYS A 70 -5.53 -2.30 4.13
CA LYS A 70 -4.50 -1.30 3.78
C LYS A 70 -4.54 -0.07 4.69
N ALA A 71 -5.72 0.38 5.09
CA ALA A 71 -5.86 1.46 6.09
C ALA A 71 -5.25 1.05 7.45
N ALA A 72 -5.53 -0.17 7.89
CA ALA A 72 -4.94 -0.74 9.11
C ALA A 72 -3.41 -0.88 8.98
N LEU A 73 -2.89 -1.32 7.82
CA LEU A 73 -1.46 -1.43 7.54
C LEU A 73 -0.77 -0.07 7.62
N GLU A 74 -1.33 0.98 7.02
CA GLU A 74 -0.78 2.35 7.10
C GLU A 74 -0.79 2.89 8.53
N SER A 75 -1.82 2.55 9.32
CA SER A 75 -1.84 2.85 10.75
C SER A 75 -0.72 2.09 11.47
N SER A 76 -0.54 0.79 11.21
CA SER A 76 0.54 -0.02 11.81
C SER A 76 1.93 0.54 11.50
N VAL A 77 2.15 1.09 10.30
CA VAL A 77 3.42 1.77 9.94
C VAL A 77 3.74 2.90 10.91
N ARG A 78 2.76 3.72 11.30
CA ARG A 78 2.98 4.82 12.25
C ARG A 78 3.32 4.33 13.65
N TYR A 79 2.64 3.30 14.14
CA TYR A 79 2.93 2.72 15.45
C TYR A 79 4.29 2.02 15.48
N LEU A 80 4.61 1.23 14.44
CA LEU A 80 5.93 0.61 14.31
C LEU A 80 7.05 1.64 14.18
N ALA A 81 6.82 2.76 13.49
CA ALA A 81 7.79 3.85 13.40
C ALA A 81 8.05 4.50 14.78
N ALA A 82 7.01 4.62 15.60
CA ALA A 82 7.16 5.15 16.97
C ALA A 82 7.93 4.17 17.87
N ASP A 83 7.63 2.88 17.79
CA ASP A 83 8.28 1.85 18.60
C ASP A 83 9.76 1.63 18.22
N LEU A 84 10.07 1.62 16.91
CA LEU A 84 11.36 1.27 16.37
C LEU A 84 12.30 2.48 16.14
N GLY A 85 11.75 3.69 16.13
CA GLY A 85 12.51 4.93 15.94
C GLY A 85 13.65 5.11 16.95
N PRO A 86 13.46 4.86 18.26
CA PRO A 86 14.55 4.91 19.24
C PRO A 86 15.72 3.97 18.95
N SER A 87 15.49 2.88 18.21
CA SER A 87 16.50 1.93 17.73
C SER A 87 17.09 2.33 16.37
N ASN A 88 16.82 3.55 15.89
CA ASN A 88 17.25 4.06 14.58
C ASN A 88 16.75 3.18 13.40
N ILE A 89 15.57 2.56 13.55
CA ILE A 89 14.91 1.79 12.49
C ILE A 89 13.75 2.62 11.96
N ARG A 90 13.77 2.94 10.68
CA ARG A 90 12.73 3.68 9.98
C ARG A 90 11.69 2.71 9.43
N VAL A 91 10.42 3.08 9.48
CA VAL A 91 9.31 2.26 8.98
C VAL A 91 8.42 3.12 8.10
N ASN A 92 8.27 2.75 6.83
CA ASN A 92 7.48 3.52 5.87
C ASN A 92 6.58 2.60 5.03
N ALA A 93 5.56 3.19 4.42
CA ALA A 93 4.73 2.58 3.40
C ALA A 93 4.95 3.27 2.06
N LEU A 94 4.91 2.51 0.96
CA LEU A 94 4.89 3.03 -0.40
C LEU A 94 3.54 2.71 -1.01
N SER A 95 2.78 3.75 -1.35
CA SER A 95 1.48 3.64 -2.02
C SER A 95 1.71 3.71 -3.53
N ALA A 96 1.69 2.55 -4.17
CA ALA A 96 1.90 2.43 -5.61
C ALA A 96 0.58 2.59 -6.37
N GLY A 97 0.57 3.42 -7.40
CA GLY A 97 -0.56 3.53 -8.33
C GLY A 97 -0.81 2.24 -9.12
N PRO A 98 -1.88 2.16 -9.91
CA PRO A 98 -2.16 0.99 -10.73
C PRO A 98 -1.04 0.71 -11.72
N MET A 99 -0.55 -0.54 -11.75
CA MET A 99 0.48 -1.01 -12.69
C MET A 99 0.21 -2.45 -13.14
N LYS A 100 0.83 -2.89 -14.22
CA LYS A 100 0.69 -4.25 -14.75
C LYS A 100 1.38 -5.25 -13.83
N THR A 101 0.63 -5.90 -12.96
CA THR A 101 1.09 -6.96 -12.06
C THR A 101 0.10 -8.12 -12.02
N LEU A 102 0.53 -9.27 -11.51
CA LEU A 102 -0.37 -10.41 -11.24
C LEU A 102 -1.48 -10.02 -10.26
N ALA A 103 -1.17 -9.19 -9.25
CA ALA A 103 -2.16 -8.69 -8.30
C ALA A 103 -3.25 -7.87 -9.01
N MET A 104 -2.87 -6.95 -9.90
CA MET A 104 -3.80 -6.15 -10.69
C MET A 104 -4.65 -7.02 -11.64
N ALA A 105 -4.08 -8.06 -12.24
CA ALA A 105 -4.81 -9.00 -13.08
C ALA A 105 -5.88 -9.79 -12.29
N GLY A 106 -5.68 -9.95 -10.98
CA GLY A 106 -6.65 -10.57 -10.07
C GLY A 106 -7.86 -9.69 -9.71
N ILE A 107 -7.77 -8.37 -9.91
CA ILE A 107 -8.84 -7.42 -9.58
C ILE A 107 -9.82 -7.32 -10.75
N SER A 108 -11.11 -7.55 -10.49
CA SER A 108 -12.17 -7.37 -11.49
C SER A 108 -12.26 -5.88 -11.89
N GLY A 109 -12.11 -5.59 -13.18
CA GLY A 109 -12.06 -4.21 -13.70
C GLY A 109 -10.67 -3.57 -13.63
N GLY A 110 -9.61 -4.31 -13.33
CA GLY A 110 -8.24 -3.79 -13.23
C GLY A 110 -7.75 -3.09 -14.51
N LYS A 111 -8.14 -3.57 -15.70
CA LYS A 111 -7.80 -2.91 -16.97
C LYS A 111 -8.45 -1.52 -17.11
N ASP A 112 -9.72 -1.40 -16.69
CA ASP A 112 -10.44 -0.13 -16.76
C ASP A 112 -9.89 0.85 -15.71
N MET A 113 -9.54 0.36 -14.53
CA MET A 113 -8.85 1.14 -13.50
C MET A 113 -7.52 1.70 -14.01
N MET A 114 -6.73 0.90 -14.73
CA MET A 114 -5.47 1.37 -15.33
C MET A 114 -5.69 2.44 -16.39
N LYS A 115 -6.66 2.27 -17.28
CA LYS A 115 -7.02 3.28 -18.29
C LYS A 115 -7.50 4.57 -17.64
N TRP A 116 -8.34 4.45 -16.60
CA TRP A 116 -8.82 5.60 -15.85
C TRP A 116 -7.68 6.35 -15.15
N SER A 117 -6.79 5.64 -14.48
CA SER A 117 -5.63 6.23 -13.83
C SER A 117 -4.70 6.93 -14.83
N GLU A 118 -4.42 6.32 -15.98
CA GLU A 118 -3.61 6.90 -17.06
C GLU A 118 -4.17 8.25 -17.54
N LYS A 119 -5.49 8.32 -17.78
CA LYS A 119 -6.16 9.53 -18.25
C LYS A 119 -6.21 10.63 -17.19
N ASN A 120 -6.39 10.26 -15.92
CA ASN A 120 -6.68 11.21 -14.86
C ASN A 120 -5.48 11.52 -13.96
N SER A 121 -4.38 10.79 -14.04
CA SER A 121 -3.15 11.17 -13.35
C SER A 121 -2.61 12.50 -13.86
N LEU A 122 -1.88 13.23 -13.02
CA LEU A 122 -1.36 14.54 -13.40
C LEU A 122 -0.28 14.44 -14.48
N MET A 123 0.47 13.33 -14.50
CA MET A 123 1.52 13.07 -15.50
C MET A 123 1.00 12.38 -16.77
N ASN A 124 -0.31 12.13 -16.89
CA ASN A 124 -0.97 11.44 -18.03
C ASN A 124 -0.34 10.09 -18.39
N ARG A 125 0.09 9.34 -17.39
CA ARG A 125 0.63 7.99 -17.53
C ARG A 125 0.38 7.17 -16.26
N ASN A 126 0.41 5.87 -16.38
CA ASN A 126 0.57 5.00 -15.22
C ASN A 126 2.04 4.92 -14.80
N ILE A 127 2.26 4.49 -13.58
CA ILE A 127 3.59 4.11 -13.09
C ILE A 127 4.02 2.77 -13.67
N ASP A 128 5.31 2.51 -13.61
CA ASP A 128 5.91 1.21 -13.89
C ASP A 128 6.68 0.66 -12.67
N LEU A 129 7.27 -0.52 -12.81
CA LEU A 129 8.05 -1.16 -11.75
C LEU A 129 9.32 -0.38 -11.41
N GLU A 130 9.88 0.36 -12.37
CA GLU A 130 11.08 1.17 -12.16
C GLU A 130 10.77 2.40 -11.30
N ASP A 131 9.62 3.06 -11.50
CA ASP A 131 9.16 4.16 -10.66
C ASP A 131 9.04 3.71 -9.18
N VAL A 132 8.45 2.54 -8.96
CA VAL A 132 8.33 1.94 -7.62
C VAL A 132 9.70 1.55 -7.05
N GLY A 133 10.55 0.93 -7.88
CA GLY A 133 11.89 0.51 -7.48
C GLY A 133 12.77 1.67 -7.04
N LYS A 134 12.75 2.80 -7.77
CA LYS A 134 13.49 4.03 -7.43
C LYS A 134 13.02 4.62 -6.09
N SER A 135 11.72 4.70 -5.87
CA SER A 135 11.14 5.18 -4.62
C SER A 135 11.42 4.22 -3.45
N GLY A 136 11.36 2.91 -3.72
CA GLY A 136 11.74 1.88 -2.76
C GLY A 136 13.22 2.00 -2.35
N LEU A 137 14.11 2.20 -3.32
CA LEU A 137 15.54 2.44 -3.06
C LEU A 137 15.74 3.69 -2.19
N TYR A 138 15.07 4.80 -2.50
CA TYR A 138 15.09 6.02 -1.68
C TYR A 138 14.69 5.72 -0.23
N LEU A 139 13.55 5.06 0.00
CA LEU A 139 13.01 4.79 1.33
C LEU A 139 13.85 3.77 2.13
N LEU A 140 14.54 2.86 1.45
CA LEU A 140 15.39 1.85 2.09
C LEU A 140 16.83 2.28 2.29
N SER A 141 17.28 3.36 1.66
CA SER A 141 18.64 3.90 1.77
C SER A 141 18.73 5.09 2.71
N ASP A 142 19.97 5.54 3.02
CA ASP A 142 20.24 6.70 3.84
C ASP A 142 19.79 8.03 3.22
N LEU A 143 19.43 8.05 1.94
CA LEU A 143 18.81 9.22 1.28
C LEU A 143 17.52 9.67 1.97
N SER A 144 16.84 8.77 2.67
CA SER A 144 15.63 9.04 3.45
C SER A 144 15.84 8.96 4.96
N SER A 145 17.05 9.30 5.45
CA SER A 145 17.44 9.17 6.88
C SER A 145 16.51 9.90 7.86
N GLY A 146 15.85 10.96 7.44
CA GLY A 146 14.87 11.71 8.23
C GLY A 146 13.40 11.30 7.98
N VAL A 147 13.10 10.21 7.24
CA VAL A 147 11.75 9.83 6.82
C VAL A 147 11.34 8.54 7.52
N THR A 148 10.36 8.63 8.41
CA THR A 148 9.75 7.47 9.09
C THR A 148 8.27 7.72 9.38
N GLY A 149 7.44 6.69 9.39
CA GLY A 149 5.98 6.79 9.59
C GLY A 149 5.22 7.33 8.38
N GLU A 150 5.88 7.49 7.24
CA GLU A 150 5.35 8.09 6.01
C GLU A 150 4.62 7.08 5.14
N THR A 151 3.55 7.54 4.48
CA THR A 151 2.96 6.87 3.32
C THR A 151 3.35 7.64 2.07
N HIS A 152 4.34 7.15 1.35
CA HIS A 152 4.92 7.77 0.17
C HIS A 152 4.17 7.35 -1.10
N TYR A 153 3.57 8.32 -1.79
CA TYR A 153 2.79 8.06 -2.99
C TYR A 153 3.65 8.03 -4.25
N VAL A 154 3.53 6.95 -5.01
CA VAL A 154 4.13 6.77 -6.33
C VAL A 154 3.03 6.39 -7.31
N ASP A 155 2.34 7.39 -7.87
CA ASP A 155 1.11 7.19 -8.65
C ASP A 155 0.89 8.27 -9.73
N CYS A 156 1.95 8.98 -10.11
CA CYS A 156 1.89 10.08 -11.09
C CYS A 156 0.92 11.21 -10.67
N GLY A 157 0.73 11.41 -9.35
CA GLY A 157 -0.14 12.44 -8.79
C GLY A 157 -1.63 12.09 -8.83
N TYR A 158 -1.99 10.82 -9.07
CA TYR A 158 -3.39 10.40 -9.12
C TYR A 158 -4.11 10.58 -7.77
N ASN A 159 -3.44 10.33 -6.65
CA ASN A 159 -4.05 10.40 -5.33
C ASN A 159 -4.61 11.78 -4.96
N ILE A 160 -4.06 12.87 -5.52
CA ILE A 160 -4.50 14.24 -5.21
C ILE A 160 -5.57 14.80 -6.17
N VAL A 161 -6.00 14.01 -7.16
CA VAL A 161 -7.02 14.45 -8.12
C VAL A 161 -8.39 14.40 -7.46
N GLY A 162 -8.99 15.58 -7.23
CA GLY A 162 -10.33 15.71 -6.68
C GLY A 162 -11.43 15.58 -7.73
N VAL A 163 -11.21 16.19 -8.91
CA VAL A 163 -12.13 16.12 -10.05
C VAL A 163 -11.38 15.53 -11.24
N PRO A 164 -11.85 14.44 -11.82
CA PRO A 164 -11.20 13.84 -12.98
C PRO A 164 -11.28 14.75 -14.21
N LYS A 165 -10.30 14.65 -15.11
CA LYS A 165 -10.21 15.43 -16.34
C LYS A 165 -11.32 15.09 -17.33
N GLU A 166 -11.73 13.83 -17.32
CA GLU A 166 -12.83 13.31 -18.15
C GLU A 166 -13.78 12.48 -17.28
N ILE A 167 -15.08 12.66 -17.48
CA ILE A 167 -16.16 11.93 -16.82
C ILE A 167 -16.65 10.82 -17.77
#